data_06d92dd09617d7f8fe58de2d70edf708
#
_entry.id   06d92dd09617d7f8fe58de2d70edf708
#
_cell.length_a   1.000
_cell.length_b   1.000
_cell.length_c   1.000
_cell.angle_alpha   90.00
_cell.angle_beta   90.00
_cell.angle_gamma   90.00
#
_symmetry.space_group_name_H-M   'P 1'
#
loop_
_entity.id
_entity.type
_entity.pdbx_description
1 polymer ?
#
loop_
_entity_poly.entity_id
_entity_poly.type
_entity_poly.pdbx_seq_one_letter_code
_entity_poly.pdbx_strand_id
1 'polypeptide(L)'
;PYNYHRVHAPLAGELVAARYVPGDLFSVNEATVSRIDGLFRRHERLIMHFRTDFGPAVLIFVGALNVGSISTPWSGEIRPRKSGVVDILDLSGHSTTVDKGDLLGWFNMGSTVIMLLPGGVCEWDDDLEPGETLRMGVEIGELKRPTG
;
A
#
# COMPACT_ATOMS: atom_id res chain seq x y z
N PRO A 1 -9.99 -7.90 14.72
CA PRO A 1 -9.91 -7.78 13.26
C PRO A 1 -11.28 -7.99 12.65
N TYR A 2 -12.06 -6.92 12.61
CA TYR A 2 -13.41 -6.96 12.03
C TYR A 2 -13.43 -6.47 10.58
N ASN A 3 -12.34 -5.89 10.12
CA ASN A 3 -12.22 -5.28 8.81
C ASN A 3 -11.42 -6.17 7.84
N TYR A 4 -11.67 -5.98 6.56
CA TYR A 4 -10.96 -6.64 5.49
C TYR A 4 -9.49 -6.17 5.46
N HIS A 5 -8.53 -7.09 5.50
CA HIS A 5 -7.10 -6.79 5.61
C HIS A 5 -6.28 -7.19 4.38
N ARG A 6 -6.92 -7.60 3.30
CA ARG A 6 -6.24 -7.87 2.04
C ARG A 6 -6.20 -6.61 1.19
N VAL A 7 -5.10 -6.42 0.47
CA VAL A 7 -4.88 -5.30 -0.44
C VAL A 7 -4.79 -5.85 -1.85
N HIS A 8 -5.59 -5.29 -2.73
CA HIS A 8 -5.68 -5.69 -4.12
C HIS A 8 -5.18 -4.58 -5.04
N ALA A 9 -4.71 -4.97 -6.23
CA ALA A 9 -4.24 -4.03 -7.23
C ALA A 9 -5.39 -3.11 -7.68
N PRO A 10 -5.27 -1.79 -7.53
CA PRO A 10 -6.30 -0.85 -7.96
C PRO A 10 -6.36 -0.72 -9.48
N LEU A 11 -5.28 -1.08 -10.17
CA LEU A 11 -5.13 -1.04 -11.61
C LEU A 11 -4.12 -2.11 -12.06
N ALA A 12 -4.17 -2.46 -13.34
CA ALA A 12 -3.22 -3.39 -13.93
C ALA A 12 -1.84 -2.73 -14.10
N GLY A 13 -0.78 -3.53 -13.98
CA GLY A 13 0.58 -3.06 -14.14
C GLY A 13 1.63 -4.12 -13.90
N GLU A 14 2.88 -3.69 -13.85
CA GLU A 14 4.02 -4.52 -13.52
C GLU A 14 4.67 -4.02 -12.24
N LEU A 15 4.80 -4.90 -11.24
CA LEU A 15 5.55 -4.63 -10.03
C LEU A 15 7.06 -4.61 -10.37
N VAL A 16 7.66 -3.43 -10.37
CA VAL A 16 9.06 -3.23 -10.75
C VAL A 16 10.02 -3.25 -9.57
N ALA A 17 9.54 -2.94 -8.38
CA ALA A 17 10.32 -3.03 -7.14
C ALA A 17 9.40 -3.11 -5.92
N ALA A 18 9.84 -3.83 -4.90
CA ALA A 18 9.22 -3.83 -3.58
C ALA A 18 10.33 -3.61 -2.53
N ARG A 19 10.15 -2.61 -1.66
CA ARG A 19 11.12 -2.23 -0.64
C ARG A 19 10.48 -2.25 0.73
N TYR A 20 11.05 -3.02 1.61
CA TYR A 20 10.67 -3.02 3.02
C TYR A 20 11.53 -2.03 3.80
N VAL A 21 10.89 -1.11 4.49
CA VAL A 21 11.53 -0.12 5.37
C VAL A 21 11.17 -0.47 6.80
N PRO A 22 12.12 -0.94 7.62
CA PRO A 22 11.89 -1.15 9.04
C PRO A 22 11.50 0.14 9.73
N GLY A 23 10.66 0.05 10.75
CA GLY A 23 10.23 1.21 11.50
C GLY A 23 9.55 0.84 12.81
N ASP A 24 9.05 1.85 13.48
CA ASP A 24 8.30 1.71 14.72
C ASP A 24 6.87 1.21 14.44
N LEU A 25 6.21 0.73 15.48
CA LEU A 25 4.83 0.27 15.42
C LEU A 25 3.99 1.13 16.38
N PHE A 26 3.52 2.28 15.90
CA PHE A 26 2.57 3.12 16.65
C PHE A 26 1.13 2.79 16.26
N SER A 27 0.18 3.21 17.11
CA SER A 27 -1.22 3.22 16.70
C SER A 27 -1.43 4.21 15.54
N VAL A 28 -2.22 3.83 14.56
CA VAL A 28 -2.60 4.68 13.41
C VAL A 28 -4.03 5.23 13.55
N ASN A 29 -4.53 5.36 14.79
CA ASN A 29 -5.81 6.01 15.04
C ASN A 29 -5.70 7.54 14.84
N GLU A 30 -6.83 8.20 14.65
CA GLU A 30 -6.91 9.62 14.36
C GLU A 30 -6.20 10.49 15.41
N ALA A 31 -6.32 10.14 16.71
CA ALA A 31 -5.68 10.87 17.80
C ALA A 31 -4.14 10.78 17.75
N THR A 32 -3.58 9.68 17.27
CA THR A 32 -2.12 9.51 17.12
C THR A 32 -1.61 10.19 15.86
N VAL A 33 -2.36 10.08 14.75
CA VAL A 33 -2.01 10.73 13.48
C VAL A 33 -1.94 12.25 13.65
N SER A 34 -2.86 12.85 14.41
CA SER A 34 -2.89 14.30 14.66
C SER A 34 -1.81 14.80 15.61
N ARG A 35 -1.20 13.93 16.44
CA ARG A 35 -0.25 14.32 17.50
C ARG A 35 1.21 14.07 17.15
N ILE A 36 1.48 13.12 16.25
CA ILE A 36 2.85 12.73 15.90
C ILE A 36 3.17 13.17 14.49
N ASP A 37 4.00 14.19 14.35
CA ASP A 37 4.45 14.65 13.05
C ASP A 37 5.21 13.57 12.28
N GLY A 38 4.82 13.38 11.04
CA GLY A 38 5.43 12.39 10.16
C GLY A 38 5.24 10.94 10.62
N LEU A 39 4.14 10.62 11.33
CA LEU A 39 3.86 9.30 11.88
C LEU A 39 4.09 8.16 10.88
N PHE A 40 3.51 8.26 9.68
CA PHE A 40 3.61 7.20 8.67
C PHE A 40 5.03 6.94 8.17
N ARG A 41 5.91 7.94 8.18
CA ARG A 41 7.32 7.75 7.80
C ARG A 41 8.15 7.05 8.87
N ARG A 42 7.67 6.98 10.12
CA ARG A 42 8.32 6.31 11.24
C ARG A 42 7.90 4.86 11.40
N HIS A 43 6.76 4.47 10.80
CA HIS A 43 6.28 3.10 10.82
C HIS A 43 7.03 2.19 9.87
N GLU A 44 6.98 0.89 10.15
CA GLU A 44 7.35 -0.13 9.18
C GLU A 44 6.49 0.01 7.93
N ARG A 45 7.10 -0.08 6.78
CA ARG A 45 6.42 0.09 5.48
C ARG A 45 6.93 -0.89 4.45
N LEU A 46 6.01 -1.39 3.64
CA LEU A 46 6.34 -2.04 2.36
C LEU A 46 5.93 -1.11 1.23
N ILE A 47 6.89 -0.69 0.42
CA ILE A 47 6.70 0.25 -0.69
C ILE A 47 6.79 -0.55 -1.98
N MET A 48 5.68 -0.64 -2.70
CA MET A 48 5.56 -1.32 -3.99
C MET A 48 5.49 -0.31 -5.11
N HIS A 49 6.39 -0.41 -6.07
CA HIS A 49 6.47 0.45 -7.24
C HIS A 49 5.95 -0.30 -8.46
N PHE A 50 4.99 0.27 -9.15
CA PHE A 50 4.38 -0.29 -10.35
C PHE A 50 4.63 0.59 -11.57
N ARG A 51 4.83 -0.05 -12.70
CA ARG A 51 4.73 0.56 -14.02
C ARG A 51 3.37 0.21 -14.60
N THR A 52 2.61 1.22 -15.01
CA THR A 52 1.24 1.07 -15.52
C THR A 52 1.05 1.84 -16.81
N ASP A 53 -0.04 1.60 -17.51
CA ASP A 53 -0.43 2.37 -18.72
C ASP A 53 -0.73 3.86 -18.42
N PHE A 54 -0.92 4.20 -17.15
CA PHE A 54 -1.21 5.55 -16.67
C PHE A 54 0.02 6.24 -16.06
N GLY A 55 1.19 5.63 -16.16
CA GLY A 55 2.43 6.08 -15.54
C GLY A 55 2.80 5.28 -14.28
N PRO A 56 3.79 5.75 -13.51
CA PRO A 56 4.21 5.07 -12.29
C PRO A 56 3.13 5.15 -11.22
N ALA A 57 2.90 4.04 -10.52
CA ALA A 57 2.02 4.00 -9.36
C ALA A 57 2.80 3.43 -8.16
N VAL A 58 2.50 3.91 -6.96
CA VAL A 58 3.13 3.43 -5.73
C VAL A 58 2.04 3.08 -4.72
N LEU A 59 2.11 1.86 -4.17
CA LEU A 59 1.32 1.48 -3.01
C LEU A 59 2.25 1.28 -1.82
N ILE A 60 1.88 1.89 -0.70
CA ILE A 60 2.65 1.82 0.54
C ILE A 60 1.77 1.15 1.59
N PHE A 61 2.20 -0.02 2.03
CA PHE A 61 1.59 -0.73 3.14
C PHE A 61 2.27 -0.25 4.42
N VAL A 62 1.52 0.32 5.33
CA VAL A 62 2.03 0.82 6.62
C VAL A 62 1.55 -0.10 7.72
N GLY A 63 2.48 -0.73 8.43
CA GLY A 63 2.18 -1.57 9.58
C GLY A 63 1.66 -0.75 10.77
N ALA A 64 0.90 -1.39 11.65
CA ALA A 64 0.32 -0.76 12.83
C ALA A 64 0.73 -1.46 14.13
N LEU A 65 0.29 -0.90 15.26
CA LEU A 65 0.59 -1.33 16.60
C LEU A 65 0.39 -2.83 16.82
N ASN A 66 1.38 -3.47 17.47
CA ASN A 66 1.41 -4.85 17.93
C ASN A 66 1.55 -5.95 16.88
N VAL A 67 1.56 -5.64 15.59
CA VAL A 67 1.77 -6.66 14.56
C VAL A 67 2.49 -6.08 13.36
N GLY A 68 3.77 -6.23 13.39
CA GLY A 68 4.61 -5.96 12.25
C GLY A 68 4.66 -7.17 11.32
N SER A 69 3.56 -7.56 10.72
CA SER A 69 3.61 -8.55 9.65
C SER A 69 2.75 -8.13 8.48
N ILE A 70 3.44 -7.76 7.45
CA ILE A 70 2.93 -7.59 6.11
C ILE A 70 3.27 -8.85 5.35
N SER A 71 2.33 -9.43 4.64
CA SER A 71 2.56 -10.60 3.81
C SER A 71 2.25 -10.30 2.36
N THR A 72 3.01 -10.90 1.44
CA THR A 72 2.79 -10.78 0.00
C THR A 72 2.86 -12.13 -0.69
N PRO A 73 2.26 -12.29 -1.89
CA PRO A 73 2.41 -13.50 -2.69
C PRO A 73 3.86 -13.76 -3.10
N TRP A 74 4.72 -12.72 -3.19
CA TRP A 74 6.10 -12.82 -3.65
C TRP A 74 7.09 -13.21 -2.56
N SER A 75 6.86 -12.78 -1.32
CA SER A 75 7.82 -12.95 -0.22
C SER A 75 7.29 -13.75 0.96
N GLY A 76 6.00 -14.09 0.96
CA GLY A 76 5.36 -14.57 2.18
C GLY A 76 5.32 -13.51 3.27
N GLU A 77 5.40 -13.90 4.54
CA GLU A 77 5.39 -13.01 5.68
C GLU A 77 6.70 -12.24 5.82
N ILE A 78 6.61 -10.91 5.80
CA ILE A 78 7.73 -10.02 6.07
C ILE A 78 7.65 -9.64 7.55
N ARG A 79 8.64 -10.09 8.33
CA ARG A 79 8.71 -9.78 9.76
C ARG A 79 9.53 -8.53 10.01
N PRO A 80 9.17 -7.70 11.01
CA PRO A 80 9.94 -6.53 11.37
C PRO A 80 11.39 -6.89 11.65
N ARG A 81 12.30 -6.21 10.98
CA ARG A 81 13.73 -6.33 11.26
C ARG A 81 14.20 -5.08 12.00
N LYS A 82 14.85 -5.27 13.15
CA LYS A 82 15.38 -4.17 13.96
C LYS A 82 16.59 -3.46 13.34
N SER A 83 17.01 -3.84 12.14
CA SER A 83 18.30 -3.44 11.58
C SER A 83 18.36 -2.01 11.03
N GLY A 84 17.24 -1.30 10.89
CA GLY A 84 17.23 0.03 10.27
C GLY A 84 17.63 0.06 8.78
N VAL A 85 17.88 -1.10 8.19
CA VAL A 85 18.31 -1.23 6.79
C VAL A 85 17.08 -1.50 5.91
N VAL A 86 16.98 -0.75 4.81
CA VAL A 86 15.94 -0.99 3.80
C VAL A 86 16.26 -2.29 3.06
N ASP A 87 15.31 -3.22 3.07
CA ASP A 87 15.39 -4.48 2.32
C ASP A 87 14.71 -4.32 0.96
N ILE A 88 15.38 -4.77 -0.10
CA ILE A 88 14.78 -4.92 -1.43
C ILE A 88 14.31 -6.37 -1.54
N LEU A 89 13.01 -6.57 -1.77
CA LEU A 89 12.47 -7.90 -1.93
C LEU A 89 12.94 -8.50 -3.27
N ASP A 90 13.37 -9.75 -3.22
CA ASP A 90 13.70 -10.51 -4.42
C ASP A 90 12.39 -10.94 -5.12
N LEU A 91 12.16 -10.41 -6.30
CA LEU A 91 11.01 -10.73 -7.15
C LEU A 91 11.34 -11.79 -8.21
N SER A 92 12.59 -12.26 -8.25
CA SER A 92 13.01 -13.27 -9.23
C SER A 92 12.22 -14.57 -9.05
N GLY A 93 11.90 -15.22 -10.17
CA GLY A 93 11.13 -16.47 -10.16
C GLY A 93 9.62 -16.31 -9.93
N HIS A 94 9.11 -15.09 -9.81
CA HIS A 94 7.68 -14.81 -9.70
C HIS A 94 7.18 -13.95 -10.86
N SER A 95 5.89 -14.12 -11.21
CA SER A 95 5.23 -13.17 -12.11
C SER A 95 5.09 -11.82 -11.40
N THR A 96 5.54 -10.76 -12.05
CA THR A 96 5.44 -9.38 -11.55
C THR A 96 4.30 -8.60 -12.21
N THR A 97 3.67 -9.18 -13.25
CA THR A 97 2.48 -8.62 -13.88
C THR A 97 1.27 -8.88 -13.00
N VAL A 98 0.48 -7.85 -12.76
CA VAL A 98 -0.77 -7.91 -11.98
C VAL A 98 -1.91 -7.31 -12.78
N ASP A 99 -3.07 -7.94 -12.67
CA ASP A 99 -4.33 -7.39 -13.17
C ASP A 99 -5.05 -6.59 -12.07
N LYS A 100 -5.97 -5.71 -12.45
CA LYS A 100 -6.85 -5.01 -11.49
C LYS A 100 -7.60 -6.04 -10.65
N GLY A 101 -7.50 -5.92 -9.33
CA GLY A 101 -8.13 -6.84 -8.38
C GLY A 101 -7.22 -7.96 -7.88
N ASP A 102 -6.06 -8.18 -8.48
CA ASP A 102 -5.11 -9.19 -8.00
C ASP A 102 -4.63 -8.90 -6.58
N LEU A 103 -4.40 -9.95 -5.81
CA LEU A 103 -3.92 -9.83 -4.43
C LEU A 103 -2.46 -9.35 -4.42
N LEU A 104 -2.22 -8.20 -3.81
CA LEU A 104 -0.87 -7.64 -3.62
C LEU A 104 -0.28 -8.00 -2.26
N GLY A 105 -1.11 -8.18 -1.27
CA GLY A 105 -0.66 -8.52 0.07
C GLY A 105 -1.79 -8.45 1.09
N TRP A 106 -1.43 -8.73 2.33
CA TRP A 106 -2.36 -8.63 3.46
C TRP A 106 -1.63 -8.28 4.74
N PHE A 107 -2.39 -7.74 5.67
CA PHE A 107 -1.92 -7.48 7.02
C PHE A 107 -2.51 -8.52 7.98
N ASN A 108 -1.72 -8.95 8.94
CA ASN A 108 -2.22 -9.85 9.98
C ASN A 108 -3.08 -9.12 11.03
N MET A 109 -2.93 -7.80 11.14
CA MET A 109 -3.79 -6.89 11.92
C MET A 109 -3.77 -5.47 11.34
N GLY A 110 -4.58 -4.58 11.91
CA GLY A 110 -4.87 -3.22 11.45
C GLY A 110 -3.71 -2.40 10.86
N SER A 111 -4.00 -1.60 9.86
CA SER A 111 -3.02 -1.06 8.94
C SER A 111 -3.53 0.15 8.16
N THR A 112 -2.65 0.74 7.41
CA THR A 112 -2.97 1.82 6.46
C THR A 112 -2.36 1.49 5.10
N VAL A 113 -3.09 1.81 4.04
CA VAL A 113 -2.56 1.77 2.66
C VAL A 113 -2.56 3.19 2.13
N ILE A 114 -1.43 3.61 1.56
CA ILE A 114 -1.29 4.88 0.86
C ILE A 114 -1.09 4.57 -0.62
N MET A 115 -1.89 5.17 -1.47
CA MET A 115 -1.76 5.06 -2.92
C MET A 115 -1.31 6.40 -3.49
N LEU A 116 -0.26 6.37 -4.32
CA LEU A 116 0.26 7.53 -5.04
C LEU A 116 0.17 7.28 -6.53
N LEU A 117 -0.43 8.21 -7.24
CA LEU A 117 -0.56 8.24 -8.69
C LEU A 117 0.01 9.55 -9.23
N PRO A 118 0.41 9.62 -10.52
CA PRO A 118 0.79 10.88 -11.15
C PRO A 118 -0.36 11.89 -11.08
N GLY A 119 -0.04 13.17 -10.97
CA GLY A 119 -1.05 14.22 -10.93
C GLY A 119 -1.92 14.23 -12.19
N GLY A 120 -3.24 14.34 -12.01
CA GLY A 120 -4.21 14.45 -13.11
C GLY A 120 -4.56 13.14 -13.82
N VAL A 121 -4.03 11.98 -13.41
CA VAL A 121 -4.41 10.67 -14.00
C VAL A 121 -5.62 10.03 -13.33
N CYS A 122 -6.01 10.50 -12.16
CA CYS A 122 -7.20 10.01 -11.46
C CYS A 122 -8.17 11.17 -11.22
N GLU A 123 -9.41 10.98 -11.62
CA GLU A 123 -10.55 11.79 -11.19
C GLU A 123 -11.26 11.00 -10.10
N TRP A 124 -11.15 11.49 -8.86
CA TRP A 124 -11.77 10.85 -7.71
C TRP A 124 -13.26 11.11 -7.70
N ASP A 125 -14.03 10.17 -7.18
CA ASP A 125 -15.47 10.36 -7.01
C ASP A 125 -15.74 11.56 -6.09
N ASP A 126 -16.69 12.41 -6.48
CA ASP A 126 -17.07 13.62 -5.74
C ASP A 126 -17.63 13.32 -4.34
N ASP A 127 -18.20 12.12 -4.18
CA ASP A 127 -18.77 11.64 -2.90
C ASP A 127 -17.72 11.04 -1.96
N LEU A 128 -16.44 11.00 -2.37
CA LEU A 128 -15.36 10.42 -1.56
C LEU A 128 -14.89 11.41 -0.47
N GLU A 129 -15.45 11.27 0.71
CA GLU A 129 -15.16 12.15 1.85
C GLU A 129 -14.19 11.53 2.84
N PRO A 130 -13.32 12.33 3.51
CA PRO A 130 -12.48 11.83 4.59
C PRO A 130 -13.28 11.16 5.71
N GLY A 131 -12.86 9.96 6.12
CA GLY A 131 -13.51 9.19 7.17
C GLY A 131 -14.58 8.23 6.67
N GLU A 132 -14.90 8.21 5.40
CA GLU A 132 -15.83 7.26 4.82
C GLU A 132 -15.29 5.82 4.80
N THR A 133 -16.23 4.87 4.91
CA THR A 133 -15.91 3.46 4.80
C THR A 133 -15.84 3.04 3.35
N LEU A 134 -14.64 2.74 2.87
CA LEU A 134 -14.43 2.15 1.55
C LEU A 134 -14.66 0.63 1.59
N ARG A 135 -15.34 0.11 0.59
CA ARG A 135 -15.57 -1.33 0.43
C ARG A 135 -14.74 -1.85 -0.74
N MET A 136 -14.08 -2.98 -0.53
CA MET A 136 -13.35 -3.65 -1.60
C MET A 136 -14.27 -3.95 -2.80
N GLY A 137 -13.80 -3.59 -4.01
CA GLY A 137 -14.55 -3.78 -5.25
C GLY A 137 -15.47 -2.63 -5.63
N VAL A 138 -15.63 -1.63 -4.79
CA VAL A 138 -16.34 -0.39 -5.14
C VAL A 138 -15.37 0.57 -5.82
N GLU A 139 -15.82 1.21 -6.89
CA GLU A 139 -15.09 2.25 -7.58
C GLU A 139 -14.94 3.49 -6.66
N ILE A 140 -13.79 4.13 -6.72
CA ILE A 140 -13.45 5.33 -5.95
C ILE A 140 -12.97 6.47 -6.85
N GLY A 141 -12.96 6.27 -8.15
CA GLY A 141 -12.55 7.23 -9.17
C GLY A 141 -12.22 6.58 -10.49
N GLU A 142 -12.07 7.40 -11.51
CA GLU A 142 -11.78 7.00 -12.88
C GLU A 142 -10.37 7.40 -13.29
N LEU A 143 -9.66 6.48 -13.98
CA LEU A 143 -8.32 6.75 -14.51
C LEU A 143 -8.42 7.33 -15.92
N LYS A 144 -7.70 8.44 -16.14
CA LYS A 144 -7.55 9.09 -17.43
C LYS A 144 -6.12 8.93 -17.95
N ARG A 145 -5.97 8.59 -19.22
CA ARG A 145 -4.64 8.57 -19.83
C ARG A 145 -4.07 9.98 -19.82
N PRO A 146 -2.77 10.14 -19.50
CA PRO A 146 -2.13 11.44 -19.61
C PRO A 146 -2.30 11.95 -21.04
N THR A 147 -2.87 13.12 -21.19
CA THR A 147 -2.83 13.84 -22.47
C THR A 147 -1.38 14.28 -22.67
N GLY A 148 -0.72 13.66 -23.64
CA GLY A 148 0.65 13.98 -24.01
C GLY A 148 0.84 15.42 -24.48
#